data_5a557aa1fb8c5754245c1a6f8b64df9f
#
_entry.id   5a557aa1fb8c5754245c1a6f8b64df9f
#
_cell.length_a   1.000
_cell.length_b   1.000
_cell.length_c   1.000
_cell.angle_alpha   90.00
_cell.angle_beta   90.00
_cell.angle_gamma   90.00
#
_symmetry.space_group_name_H-M   'P 1'
#
loop_
_entity.id
_entity.type
_entity.pdbx_description
1 polymer ?
#
loop_
_entity_poly.entity_id
_entity_poly.type
_entity_poly.pdbx_seq_one_letter_code
_entity_poly.pdbx_strand_id
1 'polypeptide(L)'
;MQYTALGNTGLRVSVAGLGCGGNSRLGLGAGKSEDEAIALVRAALDLGVNFFDTAEAYGTEEVLGRALAGVPRDQVVISSKSRILDQDGNLLSGAAVVGNLDTSLRRLELDHVDLFHLHAVQAKHYDYALSELAPALARQKEHGKIGHLGITETPPRDPDQAMLVRALNDSCWEAVMLAFHMMHQGPSSTVFPRTAAQAVGTLLMFVVRNIFSRPSVLRETMMRLAHNGEISERQNFERLSIRHGRFWPHELAAARNGVNGATGSGYMAA
;
A
#
# COMPACT_ATOMS: atom_id res chain seq x y z
N MET A 1 -9.21 -17.03 1.16
CA MET A 1 -8.31 -16.00 0.60
C MET A 1 -7.64 -16.53 -0.67
N GLN A 2 -7.48 -15.71 -1.72
CA GLN A 2 -6.65 -16.05 -2.89
C GLN A 2 -5.23 -15.51 -2.67
N TYR A 3 -4.25 -16.21 -3.25
CA TYR A 3 -2.84 -15.85 -3.15
C TYR A 3 -2.20 -15.80 -4.53
N THR A 4 -1.21 -14.93 -4.70
CA THR A 4 -0.46 -14.77 -5.94
C THR A 4 1.04 -14.63 -5.63
N ALA A 5 1.88 -14.86 -6.64
CA ALA A 5 3.29 -14.51 -6.56
C ALA A 5 3.45 -12.99 -6.72
N LEU A 6 4.32 -12.38 -5.94
CA LEU A 6 4.63 -10.96 -6.05
C LEU A 6 5.83 -10.78 -7.01
N GLY A 7 5.54 -10.66 -8.30
CA GLY A 7 6.59 -10.58 -9.31
C GLY A 7 7.54 -11.78 -9.25
N ASN A 8 8.83 -11.52 -9.37
CA ASN A 8 9.91 -12.52 -9.26
C ASN A 8 10.57 -12.55 -7.87
N THR A 9 9.90 -12.04 -6.84
CA THR A 9 10.45 -12.00 -5.46
C THR A 9 10.46 -13.37 -4.77
N GLY A 10 9.71 -14.34 -5.29
CA GLY A 10 9.46 -15.62 -4.61
C GLY A 10 8.43 -15.53 -3.49
N LEU A 11 7.99 -14.33 -3.12
CA LEU A 11 6.98 -14.14 -2.08
C LEU A 11 5.59 -14.53 -2.60
N ARG A 12 4.87 -15.34 -1.82
CA ARG A 12 3.47 -15.69 -2.06
C ARG A 12 2.59 -14.86 -1.13
N VAL A 13 1.86 -13.91 -1.70
CA VAL A 13 1.07 -12.94 -0.93
C VAL A 13 -0.44 -13.14 -1.17
N SER A 14 -1.23 -12.82 -0.16
CA SER A 14 -2.68 -12.70 -0.33
C SER A 14 -3.00 -11.56 -1.29
N VAL A 15 -3.94 -11.77 -2.22
CA VAL A 15 -4.37 -10.76 -3.20
C VAL A 15 -4.88 -9.49 -2.50
N ALA A 16 -5.55 -9.65 -1.36
CA ALA A 16 -5.88 -8.53 -0.49
C ALA A 16 -4.86 -8.43 0.64
N GLY A 17 -4.11 -7.32 0.70
CA GLY A 17 -3.21 -6.99 1.81
C GLY A 17 -3.86 -6.02 2.79
N LEU A 18 -3.37 -5.99 4.03
CA LEU A 18 -3.78 -5.01 5.03
C LEU A 18 -2.79 -3.84 5.04
N GLY A 19 -3.26 -2.66 4.57
CA GLY A 19 -2.53 -1.42 4.73
C GLY A 19 -2.72 -0.81 6.12
N CYS A 20 -1.63 -0.58 6.82
CA CYS A 20 -1.62 -0.04 8.18
C CYS A 20 -1.56 1.50 8.22
N GLY A 21 -1.55 2.16 7.06
CA GLY A 21 -1.42 3.62 6.94
C GLY A 21 -2.72 4.35 6.65
N GLY A 22 -2.56 5.50 5.96
CA GLY A 22 -3.66 6.38 5.61
C GLY A 22 -4.25 7.10 6.82
N ASN A 23 -5.46 7.66 6.65
CA ASN A 23 -6.12 8.39 7.73
C ASN A 23 -6.58 7.49 8.89
N SER A 24 -6.87 6.22 8.61
CA SER A 24 -7.38 5.30 9.62
C SER A 24 -6.29 4.73 10.52
N ARG A 25 -5.09 4.46 9.99
CA ARG A 25 -3.98 3.87 10.74
C ARG A 25 -4.43 2.71 11.65
N LEU A 26 -5.05 1.69 11.06
CA LEU A 26 -5.65 0.57 11.78
C LEU A 26 -6.80 0.98 12.74
N GLY A 27 -7.41 2.12 12.53
CA GLY A 27 -8.44 2.69 13.40
C GLY A 27 -7.93 3.73 14.39
N LEU A 28 -6.64 3.78 14.70
CA LEU A 28 -6.02 4.76 15.63
C LEU A 28 -6.30 6.20 15.21
N GLY A 29 -6.28 6.49 13.89
CA GLY A 29 -6.62 7.80 13.35
C GLY A 29 -8.10 8.18 13.48
N ALA A 30 -8.96 7.22 13.82
CA ALA A 30 -10.39 7.40 14.09
C ALA A 30 -10.72 7.26 15.60
N GLY A 31 -9.70 7.31 16.48
CA GLY A 31 -9.87 7.27 17.92
C GLY A 31 -10.04 5.87 18.51
N LYS A 32 -9.76 4.83 17.74
CA LYS A 32 -9.74 3.44 18.24
C LYS A 32 -8.52 3.22 19.14
N SER A 33 -8.64 2.30 20.08
CA SER A 33 -7.54 1.88 20.94
C SER A 33 -6.52 1.01 20.20
N GLU A 34 -5.33 0.85 20.76
CA GLU A 34 -4.32 -0.09 20.25
C GLU A 34 -4.81 -1.54 20.29
N ASP A 35 -5.56 -1.94 21.32
CA ASP A 35 -6.14 -3.28 21.41
C ASP A 35 -7.14 -3.54 20.28
N GLU A 36 -7.95 -2.54 19.92
CA GLU A 36 -8.85 -2.64 18.76
C GLU A 36 -8.07 -2.75 17.45
N ALA A 37 -6.95 -2.03 17.33
CA ALA A 37 -6.08 -2.11 16.15
C ALA A 37 -5.38 -3.48 16.06
N ILE A 38 -4.91 -4.03 17.18
CA ILE A 38 -4.35 -5.39 17.27
C ILE A 38 -5.42 -6.42 16.88
N ALA A 39 -6.63 -6.30 17.41
CA ALA A 39 -7.74 -7.19 17.06
C ALA A 39 -8.07 -7.15 15.57
N LEU A 40 -7.99 -5.98 14.93
CA LEU A 40 -8.18 -5.83 13.49
C LEU A 40 -7.11 -6.59 12.68
N VAL A 41 -5.84 -6.48 13.06
CA VAL A 41 -4.75 -7.21 12.39
C VAL A 41 -4.95 -8.72 12.54
N ARG A 42 -5.29 -9.19 13.74
CA ARG A 42 -5.56 -10.61 14.00
C ARG A 42 -6.76 -11.14 13.22
N ALA A 43 -7.84 -10.36 13.15
CA ALA A 43 -9.00 -10.70 12.32
C ALA A 43 -8.63 -10.79 10.82
N ALA A 44 -7.71 -9.96 10.33
CA ALA A 44 -7.21 -10.07 8.97
C ALA A 44 -6.41 -11.37 8.75
N LEU A 45 -5.56 -11.76 9.71
CA LEU A 45 -4.86 -13.06 9.71
C LEU A 45 -5.86 -14.23 9.65
N ASP A 46 -6.89 -14.23 10.49
CA ASP A 46 -7.92 -15.26 10.53
C ASP A 46 -8.67 -15.39 9.19
N LEU A 47 -8.80 -14.30 8.45
CA LEU A 47 -9.36 -14.29 7.09
C LEU A 47 -8.35 -14.74 6.02
N GLY A 48 -7.13 -15.07 6.41
CA GLY A 48 -6.06 -15.54 5.54
C GLY A 48 -5.27 -14.41 4.85
N VAL A 49 -5.35 -13.16 5.34
CA VAL A 49 -4.44 -12.10 4.91
C VAL A 49 -3.05 -12.41 5.47
N ASN A 50 -2.06 -12.50 4.59
CA ASN A 50 -0.67 -12.69 4.99
C ASN A 50 0.24 -11.52 4.61
N PHE A 51 -0.25 -10.52 3.88
CA PHE A 51 0.51 -9.34 3.47
C PHE A 51 0.10 -8.12 4.27
N PHE A 52 1.06 -7.55 5.02
CA PHE A 52 0.87 -6.38 5.88
C PHE A 52 1.82 -5.27 5.44
N ASP A 53 1.25 -4.12 5.11
CA ASP A 53 1.99 -2.97 4.61
C ASP A 53 1.93 -1.79 5.59
N THR A 54 3.09 -1.41 6.13
CA THR A 54 3.25 -0.28 7.04
C THR A 54 4.30 0.70 6.53
N ALA A 55 4.69 1.66 7.34
CA ALA A 55 5.79 2.59 7.10
C ALA A 55 6.21 3.25 8.41
N GLU A 56 7.46 3.70 8.51
CA GLU A 56 8.00 4.45 9.66
C GLU A 56 7.15 5.66 10.04
N ALA A 57 6.54 6.28 9.01
CA ALA A 57 5.73 7.49 9.14
C ALA A 57 4.30 7.26 9.62
N TYR A 58 3.83 6.01 9.69
CA TYR A 58 2.42 5.73 10.00
C TYR A 58 2.14 5.65 11.49
N GLY A 59 3.16 5.36 12.32
CA GLY A 59 3.00 5.14 13.75
C GLY A 59 2.19 3.89 14.09
N THR A 60 2.26 2.86 13.23
CA THR A 60 1.53 1.61 13.37
C THR A 60 2.45 0.39 13.45
N GLU A 61 3.76 0.57 13.34
CA GLU A 61 4.71 -0.53 13.34
C GLU A 61 4.71 -1.30 14.66
N GLU A 62 4.68 -0.61 15.82
CA GLU A 62 4.64 -1.24 17.14
C GLU A 62 3.34 -2.04 17.36
N VAL A 63 2.20 -1.50 16.92
CA VAL A 63 0.92 -2.19 16.99
C VAL A 63 0.92 -3.42 16.09
N LEU A 64 1.49 -3.32 14.89
CA LEU A 64 1.62 -4.45 13.97
C LEU A 64 2.54 -5.53 14.58
N GLY A 65 3.71 -5.16 15.12
CA GLY A 65 4.64 -6.09 15.78
C GLY A 65 3.95 -6.87 16.90
N ARG A 66 3.26 -6.17 17.81
CA ARG A 66 2.49 -6.81 18.90
C ARG A 66 1.35 -7.69 18.40
N ALA A 67 0.68 -7.29 17.34
CA ALA A 67 -0.40 -8.09 16.76
C ALA A 67 0.12 -9.39 16.14
N LEU A 68 1.33 -9.39 15.59
CA LEU A 68 1.98 -10.55 14.97
C LEU A 68 2.78 -11.41 15.97
N ALA A 69 2.87 -11.00 17.23
CA ALA A 69 3.56 -11.77 18.25
C ALA A 69 3.00 -13.21 18.34
N GLY A 70 3.92 -14.19 18.22
CA GLY A 70 3.57 -15.62 18.21
C GLY A 70 3.10 -16.17 16.86
N VAL A 71 2.97 -15.34 15.82
CA VAL A 71 2.72 -15.82 14.45
C VAL A 71 4.05 -16.29 13.85
N PRO A 72 4.14 -17.49 13.27
CA PRO A 72 5.35 -17.95 12.59
C PRO A 72 5.75 -16.96 11.49
N ARG A 73 7.03 -16.55 11.48
CA ARG A 73 7.53 -15.47 10.61
C ARG A 73 7.34 -15.76 9.12
N ASP A 74 7.42 -17.01 8.72
CA ASP A 74 7.23 -17.50 7.35
C ASP A 74 5.78 -17.51 6.88
N GLN A 75 4.82 -17.28 7.78
CA GLN A 75 3.40 -17.18 7.43
C GLN A 75 2.95 -15.77 7.06
N VAL A 76 3.80 -14.78 7.26
CA VAL A 76 3.47 -13.37 6.99
C VAL A 76 4.53 -12.71 6.14
N VAL A 77 4.08 -11.80 5.28
CA VAL A 77 4.93 -10.94 4.45
C VAL A 77 4.76 -9.51 4.94
N ILE A 78 5.86 -8.90 5.40
CA ILE A 78 5.87 -7.57 5.99
C ILE A 78 6.56 -6.60 5.03
N SER A 79 5.84 -5.54 4.69
CA SER A 79 6.34 -4.40 3.93
C SER A 79 6.42 -3.18 4.83
N SER A 80 7.59 -2.52 4.87
CA SER A 80 7.74 -1.21 5.49
C SER A 80 8.42 -0.23 4.52
N LYS A 81 8.52 1.05 4.93
CA LYS A 81 8.99 2.11 4.05
C LYS A 81 9.69 3.21 4.85
N SER A 82 10.68 3.84 4.25
CA SER A 82 11.25 5.08 4.74
C SER A 82 10.99 6.24 3.79
N ARG A 83 10.63 7.40 4.33
CA ARG A 83 10.67 8.65 3.57
C ARG A 83 12.08 8.94 3.09
N ILE A 84 12.18 9.72 2.02
CA ILE A 84 13.45 10.21 1.48
C ILE A 84 13.71 11.68 1.83
N LEU A 85 12.73 12.32 2.46
CA LEU A 85 12.78 13.72 2.91
C LEU A 85 12.55 13.80 4.41
N ASP A 86 13.27 14.71 5.07
CA ASP A 86 13.01 15.11 6.44
C ASP A 86 11.77 16.01 6.56
N GLN A 87 11.50 16.53 7.77
CA GLN A 87 10.35 17.40 8.03
C GLN A 87 10.47 18.77 7.36
N ASP A 88 11.71 19.21 7.10
CA ASP A 88 12.02 20.48 6.44
C ASP A 88 12.07 20.35 4.90
N GLY A 89 11.90 19.14 4.37
CA GLY A 89 11.91 18.85 2.94
C GLY A 89 13.30 18.61 2.37
N ASN A 90 14.34 18.45 3.19
CA ASN A 90 15.68 18.11 2.74
C ASN A 90 15.81 16.62 2.47
N LEU A 91 16.65 16.24 1.52
CA LEU A 91 16.94 14.85 1.21
C LEU A 91 17.68 14.17 2.36
N LEU A 92 17.19 13.02 2.78
CA LEU A 92 17.84 12.17 3.78
C LEU A 92 19.05 11.49 3.17
N SER A 93 20.14 11.35 3.94
CA SER A 93 21.29 10.54 3.56
C SER A 93 20.97 9.04 3.57
N GLY A 94 21.77 8.23 2.87
CA GLY A 94 21.67 6.77 2.93
C GLY A 94 21.76 6.24 4.36
N ALA A 95 22.63 6.83 5.20
CA ALA A 95 22.74 6.47 6.61
C ALA A 95 21.46 6.77 7.41
N ALA A 96 20.78 7.89 7.15
CA ALA A 96 19.52 8.24 7.79
C ALA A 96 18.40 7.26 7.40
N VAL A 97 18.30 6.88 6.11
CA VAL A 97 17.31 5.90 5.64
C VAL A 97 17.57 4.51 6.24
N VAL A 98 18.84 4.12 6.40
CA VAL A 98 19.20 2.87 7.12
C VAL A 98 18.82 2.97 8.60
N GLY A 99 19.03 4.11 9.25
CA GLY A 99 18.58 4.35 10.62
C GLY A 99 17.06 4.24 10.79
N ASN A 100 16.29 4.67 9.79
CA ASN A 100 14.84 4.49 9.73
C ASN A 100 14.47 3.01 9.60
N LEU A 101 15.15 2.24 8.77
CA LEU A 101 14.98 0.78 8.70
C LEU A 101 15.23 0.11 10.04
N ASP A 102 16.36 0.43 10.71
CA ASP A 102 16.68 -0.14 12.02
C ASP A 102 15.64 0.23 13.08
N THR A 103 15.06 1.41 12.99
CA THR A 103 13.96 1.84 13.85
C THR A 103 12.68 1.06 13.55
N SER A 104 12.34 0.87 12.27
CA SER A 104 11.21 0.06 11.85
C SER A 104 11.33 -1.39 12.34
N LEU A 105 12.51 -2.01 12.20
CA LEU A 105 12.76 -3.38 12.68
C LEU A 105 12.55 -3.50 14.19
N ARG A 106 13.06 -2.55 14.98
CA ARG A 106 12.86 -2.53 16.43
C ARG A 106 11.39 -2.40 16.83
N ARG A 107 10.62 -1.51 16.14
CA ARG A 107 9.20 -1.30 16.40
C ARG A 107 8.35 -2.50 16.01
N LEU A 108 8.72 -3.17 14.94
CA LEU A 108 8.07 -4.40 14.46
C LEU A 108 8.46 -5.63 15.27
N GLU A 109 9.51 -5.53 16.11
CA GLU A 109 10.13 -6.66 16.83
C GLU A 109 10.58 -7.78 15.88
N LEU A 110 11.19 -7.38 14.74
CA LEU A 110 11.64 -8.28 13.67
C LEU A 110 13.13 -8.06 13.36
N ASP A 111 13.80 -9.13 12.93
CA ASP A 111 15.17 -9.07 12.43
C ASP A 111 15.25 -8.61 10.96
N HIS A 112 14.18 -8.84 10.19
CA HIS A 112 14.09 -8.44 8.79
C HIS A 112 12.65 -8.13 8.38
N VAL A 113 12.52 -7.35 7.29
CA VAL A 113 11.27 -7.16 6.53
C VAL A 113 11.40 -7.79 5.15
N ASP A 114 10.29 -8.30 4.63
CA ASP A 114 10.28 -8.94 3.30
C ASP A 114 10.42 -7.91 2.18
N LEU A 115 9.81 -6.75 2.36
CA LEU A 115 9.86 -5.62 1.44
C LEU A 115 10.21 -4.34 2.19
N PHE A 116 11.14 -3.56 1.64
CA PHE A 116 11.41 -2.22 2.13
C PHE A 116 11.42 -1.22 0.96
N HIS A 117 10.58 -0.19 1.06
CA HIS A 117 10.39 0.77 -0.02
C HIS A 117 11.00 2.13 0.32
N LEU A 118 11.52 2.81 -0.70
CA LEU A 118 11.65 4.27 -0.67
C LEU A 118 10.25 4.88 -0.85
N HIS A 119 9.82 5.66 0.14
CA HIS A 119 8.43 6.08 0.28
C HIS A 119 8.17 7.42 -0.42
N ALA A 120 7.16 7.43 -1.30
CA ALA A 120 6.64 8.64 -1.92
C ALA A 120 7.72 9.44 -2.67
N VAL A 121 8.50 8.75 -3.50
CA VAL A 121 9.56 9.36 -4.31
C VAL A 121 8.95 10.19 -5.44
N GLN A 122 9.34 11.45 -5.54
CA GLN A 122 8.96 12.31 -6.66
C GLN A 122 9.95 12.15 -7.82
N ALA A 123 9.49 12.34 -9.05
CA ALA A 123 10.33 12.19 -10.25
C ALA A 123 11.63 13.02 -10.20
N LYS A 124 11.57 14.24 -9.64
CA LYS A 124 12.73 15.12 -9.48
C LYS A 124 13.80 14.60 -8.50
N HIS A 125 13.44 13.70 -7.59
CA HIS A 125 14.34 13.14 -6.59
C HIS A 125 14.81 11.73 -6.95
N TYR A 126 14.36 11.19 -8.10
CA TYR A 126 14.64 9.82 -8.46
C TYR A 126 16.14 9.54 -8.65
N ASP A 127 16.89 10.46 -9.29
CA ASP A 127 18.34 10.28 -9.48
C ASP A 127 19.07 10.12 -8.15
N TYR A 128 18.73 10.94 -7.18
CA TYR A 128 19.28 10.85 -5.83
C TYR A 128 18.88 9.53 -5.15
N ALA A 129 17.62 9.14 -5.27
CA ALA A 129 17.14 7.87 -4.72
C ALA A 129 17.91 6.68 -5.31
N LEU A 130 18.18 6.69 -6.61
CA LEU A 130 18.91 5.65 -7.32
C LEU A 130 20.40 5.63 -6.96
N SER A 131 21.07 6.80 -6.94
CA SER A 131 22.52 6.88 -6.78
C SER A 131 22.98 6.77 -5.32
N GLU A 132 22.19 7.26 -4.37
CA GLU A 132 22.58 7.37 -2.97
C GLU A 132 21.83 6.41 -2.04
N LEU A 133 20.50 6.32 -2.20
CA LEU A 133 19.68 5.58 -1.25
C LEU A 133 19.57 4.10 -1.60
N ALA A 134 19.39 3.76 -2.86
CA ALA A 134 19.28 2.37 -3.30
C ALA A 134 20.56 1.55 -2.97
N PRO A 135 21.79 2.04 -3.20
CA PRO A 135 22.99 1.30 -2.79
C PRO A 135 23.11 1.12 -1.28
N ALA A 136 22.67 2.11 -0.48
CA ALA A 136 22.67 2.00 0.98
C ALA A 136 21.73 0.88 1.46
N LEU A 137 20.54 0.79 0.85
CA LEU A 137 19.57 -0.26 1.15
C LEU A 137 19.99 -1.63 0.58
N ALA A 138 20.63 -1.67 -0.60
CA ALA A 138 21.15 -2.91 -1.17
C ALA A 138 22.15 -3.60 -0.21
N ARG A 139 23.02 -2.83 0.45
CA ARG A 139 23.89 -3.36 1.51
C ARG A 139 23.11 -3.95 2.69
N GLN A 140 21.96 -3.36 3.05
CA GLN A 140 21.12 -3.93 4.11
C GLN A 140 20.39 -5.21 3.68
N LYS A 141 20.11 -5.35 2.39
CA LYS A 141 19.65 -6.61 1.80
C LYS A 141 20.74 -7.69 1.88
N GLU A 142 21.99 -7.36 1.56
CA GLU A 142 23.14 -8.28 1.73
C GLU A 142 23.34 -8.70 3.20
N HIS A 143 23.03 -7.82 4.15
CA HIS A 143 23.05 -8.12 5.60
C HIS A 143 21.80 -8.87 6.08
N GLY A 144 20.85 -9.19 5.21
CA GLY A 144 19.65 -9.96 5.54
C GLY A 144 18.55 -9.17 6.27
N LYS A 145 18.67 -7.85 6.40
CA LYS A 145 17.63 -6.99 7.02
C LYS A 145 16.45 -6.69 6.10
N ILE A 146 16.66 -6.81 4.79
CA ILE A 146 15.66 -6.56 3.74
C ILE A 146 15.63 -7.76 2.80
N GLY A 147 14.46 -8.30 2.53
CA GLY A 147 14.29 -9.31 1.49
C GLY A 147 14.36 -8.72 0.09
N HIS A 148 13.52 -7.71 -0.18
CA HIS A 148 13.40 -7.09 -1.50
C HIS A 148 13.27 -5.58 -1.40
N LEU A 149 13.84 -4.87 -2.40
CA LEU A 149 13.76 -3.43 -2.50
C LEU A 149 12.58 -2.98 -3.36
N GLY A 150 11.89 -1.96 -2.88
CA GLY A 150 10.79 -1.36 -3.60
C GLY A 150 10.83 0.17 -3.61
N ILE A 151 9.95 0.74 -4.42
CA ILE A 151 9.77 2.19 -4.53
C ILE A 151 8.30 2.52 -4.68
N THR A 152 7.85 3.63 -4.07
CA THR A 152 6.45 4.06 -4.17
C THR A 152 6.33 5.43 -4.82
N GLU A 153 5.26 5.61 -5.61
CA GLU A 153 4.95 6.89 -6.22
C GLU A 153 4.30 7.88 -5.24
N THR A 154 4.02 9.11 -5.72
CA THR A 154 3.38 10.21 -4.98
C THR A 154 2.06 10.66 -5.61
N PRO A 155 1.03 9.84 -5.68
CA PRO A 155 -0.25 10.31 -6.19
C PRO A 155 -0.85 11.37 -5.22
N PRO A 156 -1.48 12.43 -5.71
CA PRO A 156 -1.78 12.76 -7.11
C PRO A 156 -0.74 13.65 -7.79
N ARG A 157 0.49 13.77 -7.25
CA ARG A 157 1.53 14.69 -7.74
C ARG A 157 2.25 14.19 -8.98
N ASP A 158 2.09 12.92 -9.31
CA ASP A 158 2.65 12.25 -10.50
C ASP A 158 1.54 11.44 -11.21
N PRO A 159 0.54 12.11 -11.83
CA PRO A 159 -0.61 11.43 -12.42
C PRO A 159 -0.25 10.53 -13.61
N ASP A 160 0.89 10.80 -14.25
CA ASP A 160 1.37 10.03 -15.40
C ASP A 160 2.39 8.95 -15.01
N GLN A 161 2.61 8.74 -13.72
CA GLN A 161 3.57 7.79 -13.14
C GLN A 161 5.00 7.96 -13.68
N ALA A 162 5.41 9.19 -13.98
CA ALA A 162 6.70 9.51 -14.61
C ALA A 162 7.88 8.95 -13.79
N MET A 163 7.80 9.01 -12.46
CA MET A 163 8.82 8.42 -11.58
C MET A 163 8.90 6.91 -11.76
N LEU A 164 7.77 6.18 -11.74
CA LEU A 164 7.76 4.72 -11.88
C LEU A 164 8.17 4.28 -13.29
N VAL A 165 7.69 4.97 -14.32
CA VAL A 165 8.12 4.72 -15.72
C VAL A 165 9.62 4.82 -15.86
N ARG A 166 10.24 5.76 -15.15
CA ARG A 166 11.69 5.90 -15.09
C ARG A 166 12.33 4.78 -14.26
N ALA A 167 11.82 4.51 -13.06
CA ALA A 167 12.34 3.48 -12.16
C ALA A 167 12.36 2.08 -12.79
N LEU A 168 11.40 1.77 -13.63
CA LEU A 168 11.34 0.50 -14.36
C LEU A 168 12.39 0.36 -15.49
N ASN A 169 13.31 1.31 -15.66
CA ASN A 169 14.53 1.12 -16.46
C ASN A 169 15.69 0.57 -15.64
N ASP A 170 15.59 0.60 -14.32
CA ASP A 170 16.66 0.20 -13.40
C ASP A 170 16.28 -1.12 -12.71
N SER A 171 17.21 -2.05 -12.65
CA SER A 171 16.99 -3.43 -12.18
C SER A 171 17.02 -3.60 -10.67
N CYS A 172 17.26 -2.54 -9.90
CA CYS A 172 17.34 -2.62 -8.44
C CYS A 172 15.98 -2.68 -7.75
N TRP A 173 14.88 -2.32 -8.43
CA TRP A 173 13.55 -2.32 -7.87
C TRP A 173 12.81 -3.62 -8.16
N GLU A 174 12.59 -4.42 -7.13
CA GLU A 174 11.90 -5.71 -7.22
C GLU A 174 10.40 -5.59 -7.01
N ALA A 175 9.96 -4.47 -6.40
CA ALA A 175 8.55 -4.14 -6.23
C ALA A 175 8.29 -2.64 -6.42
N VAL A 176 7.12 -2.33 -6.98
CA VAL A 176 6.61 -0.95 -7.08
C VAL A 176 5.25 -0.84 -6.43
N MET A 177 4.97 0.30 -5.80
CA MET A 177 3.66 0.58 -5.21
C MET A 177 3.07 1.85 -5.82
N LEU A 178 1.82 1.75 -6.30
CA LEU A 178 1.16 2.83 -7.02
C LEU A 178 -0.34 2.88 -6.75
N ALA A 179 -0.94 4.04 -7.00
CA ALA A 179 -2.38 4.20 -6.95
C ALA A 179 -3.03 3.61 -8.20
N PHE A 180 -4.02 2.77 -7.97
CA PHE A 180 -4.88 2.27 -9.04
C PHE A 180 -6.29 2.05 -8.52
N HIS A 181 -7.27 2.65 -9.17
CA HIS A 181 -8.67 2.50 -8.81
C HIS A 181 -9.57 2.89 -9.97
N MET A 182 -10.88 2.71 -9.82
CA MET A 182 -11.89 2.95 -10.86
C MET A 182 -11.74 4.32 -11.57
N MET A 183 -11.32 5.37 -10.84
CA MET A 183 -11.18 6.74 -11.37
C MET A 183 -9.74 7.08 -11.77
N HIS A 184 -8.78 6.16 -11.59
CA HIS A 184 -7.39 6.35 -11.93
C HIS A 184 -6.82 5.07 -12.53
N GLN A 185 -6.90 4.96 -13.84
CA GLN A 185 -6.53 3.76 -14.61
C GLN A 185 -5.31 3.97 -15.51
N GLY A 186 -4.66 5.12 -15.44
CA GLY A 186 -3.43 5.42 -16.19
C GLY A 186 -2.37 4.31 -16.13
N PRO A 187 -2.11 3.71 -14.95
CA PRO A 187 -1.15 2.62 -14.82
C PRO A 187 -1.40 1.41 -15.72
N SER A 188 -2.63 1.18 -16.18
CA SER A 188 -2.96 0.08 -17.11
C SER A 188 -2.15 0.14 -18.41
N SER A 189 -1.80 1.33 -18.86
CA SER A 189 -1.04 1.55 -20.09
C SER A 189 0.41 1.94 -19.85
N THR A 190 0.72 2.57 -18.72
CA THR A 190 2.05 3.13 -18.45
C THR A 190 2.95 2.19 -17.64
N VAL A 191 2.42 1.52 -16.60
CA VAL A 191 3.19 0.75 -15.63
C VAL A 191 3.00 -0.76 -15.78
N PHE A 192 1.74 -1.25 -15.79
CA PHE A 192 1.47 -2.69 -15.75
C PHE A 192 2.09 -3.50 -16.89
N PRO A 193 2.09 -3.04 -18.16
CA PRO A 193 2.76 -3.81 -19.21
C PRO A 193 4.25 -4.02 -18.95
N ARG A 194 4.90 -3.04 -18.30
CA ARG A 194 6.32 -3.08 -18.00
C ARG A 194 6.63 -3.95 -16.79
N THR A 195 5.87 -3.79 -15.70
CA THR A 195 6.05 -4.65 -14.51
C THR A 195 5.78 -6.11 -14.84
N ALA A 196 4.77 -6.40 -15.67
CA ALA A 196 4.49 -7.76 -16.12
C ALA A 196 5.63 -8.33 -16.98
N ALA A 197 6.17 -7.55 -17.94
CA ALA A 197 7.26 -8.00 -18.80
C ALA A 197 8.57 -8.23 -18.03
N GLN A 198 8.80 -7.47 -16.96
CA GLN A 198 10.02 -7.53 -16.14
C GLN A 198 9.85 -8.39 -14.88
N ALA A 199 8.65 -8.93 -14.66
CA ALA A 199 8.29 -9.65 -13.44
C ALA A 199 8.57 -8.86 -12.15
N VAL A 200 8.37 -7.53 -12.16
CA VAL A 200 8.45 -6.66 -10.99
C VAL A 200 7.15 -6.75 -10.20
N GLY A 201 7.23 -6.97 -8.90
CA GLY A 201 6.08 -7.03 -8.01
C GLY A 201 5.29 -5.71 -8.03
N THR A 202 3.97 -5.79 -8.13
CA THR A 202 3.11 -4.60 -8.21
C THR A 202 2.14 -4.58 -7.05
N LEU A 203 2.22 -3.54 -6.23
CA LEU A 203 1.35 -3.30 -5.09
C LEU A 203 0.42 -2.13 -5.39
N LEU A 204 -0.88 -2.34 -5.20
CA LEU A 204 -1.87 -1.32 -5.49
C LEU A 204 -2.35 -0.64 -4.21
N MET A 205 -2.28 0.68 -4.18
CA MET A 205 -2.82 1.48 -3.08
C MET A 205 -4.04 2.29 -3.52
N PHE A 206 -4.86 2.70 -2.55
CA PHE A 206 -6.08 3.47 -2.77
C PHE A 206 -7.17 2.78 -3.59
N VAL A 207 -7.14 1.46 -3.71
CA VAL A 207 -8.09 0.67 -4.51
C VAL A 207 -9.53 0.92 -4.07
N VAL A 208 -9.77 0.94 -2.74
CA VAL A 208 -11.07 1.29 -2.15
C VAL A 208 -10.95 2.65 -1.47
N ARG A 209 -11.16 3.72 -2.23
CA ARG A 209 -11.20 5.09 -1.69
C ARG A 209 -12.43 5.28 -0.81
N ASN A 210 -12.36 6.24 0.13
CA ASN A 210 -13.46 6.58 1.02
C ASN A 210 -14.79 6.80 0.27
N ILE A 211 -14.71 7.40 -0.91
CA ILE A 211 -15.87 7.62 -1.80
C ILE A 211 -16.56 6.31 -2.22
N PHE A 212 -15.80 5.21 -2.41
CA PHE A 212 -16.37 3.92 -2.84
C PHE A 212 -16.77 3.03 -1.65
N SER A 213 -16.19 3.25 -0.47
CA SER A 213 -16.49 2.48 0.74
C SER A 213 -17.76 2.94 1.46
N ARG A 214 -18.27 4.15 1.13
CA ARG A 214 -19.44 4.77 1.77
C ARG A 214 -20.48 5.13 0.71
N PRO A 215 -21.60 4.40 0.61
CA PRO A 215 -22.63 4.66 -0.40
C PRO A 215 -23.19 6.09 -0.39
N SER A 216 -23.33 6.70 0.79
CA SER A 216 -23.76 8.10 0.93
C SER A 216 -22.78 9.08 0.32
N VAL A 217 -21.48 8.93 0.62
CA VAL A 217 -20.41 9.79 0.08
C VAL A 217 -20.29 9.64 -1.42
N LEU A 218 -20.43 8.42 -1.95
CA LEU A 218 -20.44 8.18 -3.39
C LEU A 218 -21.62 8.90 -4.03
N ARG A 219 -22.83 8.75 -3.48
CA ARG A 219 -24.04 9.43 -3.99
C ARG A 219 -23.88 10.95 -4.03
N GLU A 220 -23.47 11.55 -2.92
CA GLU A 220 -23.26 13.00 -2.80
C GLU A 220 -22.21 13.49 -3.82
N THR A 221 -21.12 12.77 -3.97
CA THR A 221 -20.06 13.11 -4.92
C THR A 221 -20.58 13.04 -6.36
N MET A 222 -21.28 11.97 -6.73
CA MET A 222 -21.83 11.82 -8.07
C MET A 222 -22.88 12.88 -8.38
N MET A 223 -23.75 13.23 -7.42
CA MET A 223 -24.71 14.33 -7.58
C MET A 223 -24.03 15.68 -7.78
N ARG A 224 -22.96 15.96 -7.05
CA ARG A 224 -22.18 17.19 -7.21
C ARG A 224 -21.50 17.26 -8.59
N LEU A 225 -20.88 16.17 -9.04
CA LEU A 225 -20.24 16.10 -10.36
C LEU A 225 -21.27 16.28 -11.50
N ALA A 226 -22.47 15.70 -11.35
CA ALA A 226 -23.55 15.89 -12.31
C ALA A 226 -24.07 17.35 -12.31
N HIS A 227 -24.25 17.95 -11.13
CA HIS A 227 -24.68 19.33 -10.99
C HIS A 227 -23.67 20.32 -11.62
N ASN A 228 -22.38 20.03 -11.49
CA ASN A 228 -21.31 20.83 -12.10
C ASN A 228 -21.11 20.57 -13.59
N GLY A 229 -21.84 19.62 -14.19
CA GLY A 229 -21.68 19.23 -15.59
C GLY A 229 -20.41 18.43 -15.89
N GLU A 230 -19.72 17.94 -14.84
CA GLU A 230 -18.48 17.16 -14.97
C GLU A 230 -18.76 15.70 -15.40
N ILE A 231 -19.98 15.22 -15.20
CA ILE A 231 -20.46 13.92 -15.69
C ILE A 231 -21.84 14.10 -16.31
N SER A 232 -22.16 13.31 -17.36
CA SER A 232 -23.46 13.36 -18.00
C SER A 232 -24.54 12.68 -17.12
N GLU A 233 -25.81 13.13 -17.26
CA GLU A 233 -26.96 12.50 -16.59
C GLU A 233 -27.12 11.00 -16.94
N ARG A 234 -26.62 10.55 -18.11
CA ARG A 234 -26.60 9.12 -18.47
C ARG A 234 -25.62 8.29 -17.64
N GLN A 235 -24.64 8.92 -17.00
CA GLN A 235 -23.72 8.30 -16.04
C GLN A 235 -24.31 8.34 -14.62
N ASN A 236 -25.60 8.65 -14.51
CA ASN A 236 -26.32 8.81 -13.27
C ASN A 236 -26.20 7.56 -12.37
N PHE A 237 -26.02 7.83 -11.09
CA PHE A 237 -25.80 6.90 -10.00
C PHE A 237 -26.81 5.75 -9.92
N GLU A 238 -28.06 5.93 -10.35
CA GLU A 238 -29.04 4.85 -10.33
C GLU A 238 -28.65 3.64 -11.19
N ARG A 239 -28.02 3.86 -12.34
CA ARG A 239 -27.49 2.78 -13.19
C ARG A 239 -26.26 2.11 -12.59
N LEU A 240 -25.44 2.86 -11.84
CA LEU A 240 -24.27 2.32 -11.13
C LEU A 240 -24.68 1.56 -9.86
N SER A 241 -25.67 2.04 -9.10
CA SER A 241 -26.14 1.40 -7.87
C SER A 241 -26.86 0.07 -8.15
N ILE A 242 -27.62 -0.05 -9.24
CA ILE A 242 -28.29 -1.30 -9.62
C ILE A 242 -27.31 -2.36 -10.10
N ARG A 243 -26.18 -1.96 -10.70
CA ARG A 243 -25.11 -2.90 -11.11
C ARG A 243 -24.20 -3.31 -9.96
N HIS A 244 -24.07 -2.53 -8.89
CA HIS A 244 -23.25 -2.83 -7.71
C HIS A 244 -23.73 -4.03 -6.90
N GLY A 245 -25.00 -4.41 -6.98
CA GLY A 245 -25.49 -5.66 -6.40
C GLY A 245 -24.90 -6.93 -6.99
N ARG A 246 -24.21 -6.84 -8.13
CA ARG A 246 -23.58 -7.99 -8.83
C ARG A 246 -22.05 -7.97 -8.85
N PHE A 247 -21.41 -6.89 -8.37
CA PHE A 247 -19.94 -6.74 -8.43
C PHE A 247 -19.20 -6.93 -7.09
N TRP A 248 -19.94 -7.05 -5.99
CA TRP A 248 -19.34 -7.46 -4.72
C TRP A 248 -19.46 -8.97 -4.61
N PRO A 249 -18.35 -9.72 -4.50
CA PRO A 249 -18.42 -11.13 -4.12
C PRO A 249 -19.17 -11.23 -2.79
N HIS A 250 -20.12 -12.16 -2.70
CA HIS A 250 -20.94 -12.40 -1.50
C HIS A 250 -20.11 -12.63 -0.22
N GLU A 251 -18.84 -13.00 -0.35
CA GLU A 251 -17.88 -13.24 0.73
C GLU A 251 -17.45 -11.96 1.47
N LEU A 252 -17.41 -10.79 0.78
CA LEU A 252 -17.16 -9.50 1.46
C LEU A 252 -18.39 -8.95 2.19
N ALA A 253 -19.58 -9.42 1.85
CA ALA A 253 -20.80 -9.05 2.55
C ALA A 253 -20.92 -9.72 3.94
N ALA A 254 -20.31 -10.89 4.13
CA ALA A 254 -20.28 -11.59 5.43
C ALA A 254 -19.39 -10.88 6.46
N ALA A 255 -18.30 -10.24 6.03
CA ALA A 255 -17.44 -9.42 6.88
C ALA A 255 -18.12 -8.12 7.38
N ARG A 256 -19.25 -7.74 6.78
CA ARG A 256 -19.99 -6.52 7.09
C ARG A 256 -20.72 -6.56 8.42
N ASN A 257 -21.02 -7.73 8.96
CA ASN A 257 -21.85 -7.89 10.18
C ASN A 257 -21.04 -7.90 11.48
N GLY A 258 -19.69 -7.83 11.42
CA GLY A 258 -18.83 -7.88 12.60
C GLY A 258 -18.01 -6.63 12.89
N VAL A 259 -17.81 -5.73 11.91
CA VAL A 259 -16.89 -4.58 12.08
C VAL A 259 -17.56 -3.30 11.59
N ASN A 260 -18.40 -2.72 12.42
CA ASN A 260 -18.86 -1.35 12.21
C ASN A 260 -17.68 -0.39 12.45
N GLY A 261 -17.12 0.20 11.38
CA GLY A 261 -16.35 1.42 11.44
C GLY A 261 -14.86 1.40 11.10
N ALA A 262 -14.27 0.28 10.75
CA ALA A 262 -12.87 0.30 10.30
C ALA A 262 -12.78 0.58 8.79
N THR A 263 -12.52 1.83 8.42
CA THR A 263 -12.14 2.22 7.04
C THR A 263 -10.65 1.95 6.86
N GLY A 264 -10.26 0.68 6.78
CA GLY A 264 -8.91 0.32 6.36
C GLY A 264 -8.71 0.66 4.89
N SER A 265 -7.61 1.31 4.55
CA SER A 265 -7.16 1.40 3.16
C SER A 265 -6.66 0.01 2.76
N GLY A 266 -7.49 -0.76 2.07
CA GLY A 266 -7.08 -2.06 1.53
C GLY A 266 -6.13 -1.87 0.35
N TYR A 267 -5.12 -2.72 0.27
CA TYR A 267 -4.22 -2.85 -0.87
C TYR A 267 -4.51 -4.16 -1.60
N MET A 268 -4.28 -4.18 -2.90
CA MET A 268 -4.26 -5.42 -3.67
C MET A 268 -2.88 -5.60 -4.29
N ALA A 269 -2.35 -6.81 -4.19
CA ALA A 269 -1.18 -7.24 -4.94
C ALA A 269 -1.64 -7.93 -6.22
N ALA A 270 -1.07 -7.58 -7.36
CA ALA A 270 -1.34 -8.17 -8.66
C ALA A 270 -0.07 -8.80 -9.27
#